data_f8342458e9cad16e0745b0edff4f419a
#
_entry.id   f8342458e9cad16e0745b0edff4f419a
#
_cell.length_a   1.000
_cell.length_b   1.000
_cell.length_c   1.000
_cell.angle_alpha   90.00
_cell.angle_beta   90.00
_cell.angle_gamma   90.00
#
_symmetry.space_group_name_H-M   'P 1'
#
loop_
_entity.id
_entity.type
_entity.pdbx_description
1 polymer ?
#
loop_
_entity_poly.entity_id
_entity_poly.type
_entity_poly.pdbx_seq_one_letter_code
_entity_poly.pdbx_strand_id
1 'polypeptide(L)'
;LAEDDIMYNYYEEGENKTGLLHLDADGKEIKRIEFSQTDEDGNSFYVSSFFVDNSGNVYLSDWQNVYIYDQDGNKKTTVDLGENGGDLCELKAGVVGVSYYKNDEAKPEESGRVFQEIDPATGKLTGDTVKLPDVAYSFFPGDDVYDIYYDYNGNIYGYKFDTDTKDKVIDWIECDINSNNINSYSILPDGRVIAFESSYDDQAQKNNMQLIVMTRVDAASVVNKTVLTFACMYLDWNMRDAIVKFNRASNTHRIVVRDYSEYNTDDDYNAGIQKLNTEMLSGKLPDMIDINTYNMP
;
A
#
# COMPACT_ATOMS: atom_id res chain seq x y z
N LEU A 1 -12.29 1.43 17.79
CA LEU A 1 -11.76 0.08 17.60
C LEU A 1 -12.19 -0.73 18.80
N ALA A 2 -12.97 -1.77 18.61
CA ALA A 2 -13.45 -2.60 19.72
C ALA A 2 -12.43 -3.67 20.08
N GLU A 3 -11.77 -4.24 19.10
CA GLU A 3 -10.83 -5.36 19.23
C GLU A 3 -9.83 -5.32 18.08
N ASP A 4 -8.65 -5.90 18.24
CA ASP A 4 -7.60 -5.91 17.21
C ASP A 4 -6.84 -7.24 17.24
N ASP A 5 -6.36 -7.67 16.07
CA ASP A 5 -5.56 -8.88 15.88
C ASP A 5 -4.15 -8.52 15.44
N ILE A 6 -3.17 -9.07 16.13
CA ILE A 6 -1.75 -8.85 15.83
C ILE A 6 -1.06 -10.19 15.58
N MET A 7 -0.53 -10.38 14.39
CA MET A 7 0.35 -11.52 14.12
C MET A 7 1.74 -11.26 14.71
N TYR A 8 2.31 -12.26 15.33
CA TYR A 8 3.67 -12.22 15.87
C TYR A 8 4.44 -13.46 15.47
N ASN A 9 5.73 -13.26 15.24
CA ASN A 9 6.69 -14.35 15.02
C ASN A 9 7.73 -14.33 16.15
N TYR A 10 8.07 -15.50 16.65
CA TYR A 10 9.11 -15.64 17.65
C TYR A 10 9.90 -16.92 17.46
N TYR A 11 11.12 -16.94 18.00
CA TYR A 11 12.00 -18.09 17.93
C TYR A 11 12.10 -18.71 19.32
N GLU A 12 11.71 -19.97 19.46
CA GLU A 12 11.76 -20.70 20.70
C GLU A 12 12.28 -22.13 20.47
N GLU A 13 13.21 -22.56 21.31
CA GLU A 13 13.79 -23.93 21.30
C GLU A 13 14.33 -24.41 19.94
N GLY A 14 14.77 -23.50 19.07
CA GLY A 14 15.30 -23.81 17.74
C GLY A 14 14.27 -23.78 16.62
N GLU A 15 13.03 -23.40 16.89
CA GLU A 15 11.92 -23.33 15.93
C GLU A 15 11.38 -21.91 15.79
N ASN A 16 11.00 -21.54 14.57
CA ASN A 16 10.20 -20.35 14.32
C ASN A 16 8.74 -20.68 14.60
N LYS A 17 8.08 -19.84 15.41
CA LYS A 17 6.66 -19.96 15.73
C LYS A 17 5.93 -18.70 15.27
N THR A 18 4.74 -18.88 14.73
CA THR A 18 3.82 -17.81 14.38
C THR A 18 2.56 -17.93 15.21
N GLY A 19 2.09 -16.81 15.72
CA GLY A 19 0.86 -16.76 16.47
C GLY A 19 0.07 -15.49 16.19
N LEU A 20 -1.21 -15.53 16.55
CA LEU A 20 -2.12 -14.40 16.52
C LEU A 20 -2.49 -14.02 17.96
N LEU A 21 -2.35 -12.75 18.29
CA LEU A 21 -2.84 -12.15 19.52
C LEU A 21 -4.15 -11.42 19.21
N HIS A 22 -5.22 -11.85 19.85
CA HIS A 22 -6.48 -11.10 19.87
C HIS A 22 -6.49 -10.19 21.10
N LEU A 23 -6.62 -8.90 20.89
CA LEU A 23 -6.55 -7.86 21.91
C LEU A 23 -7.88 -7.15 22.05
N ASP A 24 -8.21 -6.72 23.29
CA ASP A 24 -9.32 -5.79 23.51
C ASP A 24 -8.95 -4.35 23.13
N ALA A 25 -9.92 -3.44 23.24
CA ALA A 25 -9.75 -2.02 22.90
C ALA A 25 -8.68 -1.30 23.75
N ASP A 26 -8.29 -1.85 24.89
CA ASP A 26 -7.25 -1.34 25.76
C ASP A 26 -5.89 -1.98 25.47
N GLY A 27 -5.80 -2.86 24.47
CA GLY A 27 -4.59 -3.58 24.06
C GLY A 27 -4.23 -4.77 24.97
N LYS A 28 -5.19 -5.24 25.78
CA LYS A 28 -4.98 -6.40 26.66
C LYS A 28 -5.29 -7.69 25.90
N GLU A 29 -4.41 -8.69 26.04
CA GLU A 29 -4.61 -10.00 25.44
C GLU A 29 -5.90 -10.66 25.93
N ILE A 30 -6.81 -10.94 24.98
CA ILE A 30 -8.03 -11.74 25.16
C ILE A 30 -7.71 -13.21 24.88
N LYS A 31 -7.02 -13.47 23.76
CA LYS A 31 -6.72 -14.80 23.26
C LYS A 31 -5.41 -14.83 22.52
N ARG A 32 -4.73 -15.97 22.59
CA ARG A 32 -3.54 -16.28 21.82
C ARG A 32 -3.75 -17.58 21.06
N ILE A 33 -3.42 -17.57 19.77
CA ILE A 33 -3.51 -18.74 18.91
C ILE A 33 -2.11 -18.97 18.32
N GLU A 34 -1.58 -20.16 18.46
CA GLU A 34 -0.33 -20.56 17.83
C GLU A 34 -0.63 -21.48 16.65
N PHE A 35 0.02 -21.22 15.52
CA PHE A 35 -0.17 -22.01 14.30
C PHE A 35 1.06 -22.90 14.07
N SER A 36 0.79 -24.13 13.67
CA SER A 36 1.87 -24.98 13.12
C SER A 36 2.28 -24.42 11.77
N GLN A 37 3.56 -24.13 11.60
CA GLN A 37 4.17 -23.72 10.32
C GLN A 37 4.65 -24.93 9.52
N THR A 38 3.93 -26.03 9.59
CA THR A 38 4.22 -27.24 8.80
C THR A 38 3.05 -27.55 7.90
N ASP A 39 3.35 -27.83 6.64
CA ASP A 39 2.38 -28.35 5.66
C ASP A 39 1.98 -29.80 5.98
N GLU A 40 1.16 -30.41 5.12
CA GLU A 40 0.71 -31.80 5.28
C GLU A 40 1.83 -32.84 5.11
N ASP A 41 2.91 -32.45 4.42
CA ASP A 41 4.10 -33.28 4.20
C ASP A 41 5.16 -33.08 5.29
N GLY A 42 4.91 -32.19 6.26
CA GLY A 42 5.82 -31.87 7.37
C GLY A 42 6.91 -30.85 7.03
N ASN A 43 6.80 -30.15 5.89
CA ASN A 43 7.74 -29.09 5.53
C ASN A 43 7.33 -27.80 6.22
N SER A 44 8.32 -27.04 6.69
CA SER A 44 8.07 -25.71 7.26
C SER A 44 7.77 -24.70 6.17
N PHE A 45 6.77 -23.83 6.39
CA PHE A 45 6.48 -22.71 5.53
C PHE A 45 6.65 -21.37 6.27
N TYR A 46 6.88 -20.30 5.53
CA TYR A 46 7.02 -18.95 6.06
C TYR A 46 5.75 -18.14 5.77
N VAL A 47 5.13 -17.58 6.81
CA VAL A 47 3.95 -16.74 6.63
C VAL A 47 4.37 -15.36 6.09
N SER A 48 3.96 -15.05 4.87
CA SER A 48 4.22 -13.77 4.20
C SER A 48 3.17 -12.71 4.52
N SER A 49 1.91 -13.13 4.69
CA SER A 49 0.80 -12.25 5.02
C SER A 49 -0.31 -13.01 5.76
N PHE A 50 -1.16 -12.26 6.44
CA PHE A 50 -2.33 -12.81 7.13
C PHE A 50 -3.54 -11.89 7.01
N PHE A 51 -4.71 -12.48 7.18
CA PHE A 51 -5.99 -11.79 7.30
C PHE A 51 -6.89 -12.48 8.31
N VAL A 52 -7.80 -11.73 8.94
CA VAL A 52 -8.87 -12.27 9.78
C VAL A 52 -10.19 -11.71 9.26
N ASP A 53 -11.11 -12.59 8.85
CA ASP A 53 -12.40 -12.16 8.34
C ASP A 53 -13.42 -11.87 9.49
N ASN A 54 -14.54 -11.27 9.13
CA ASN A 54 -15.61 -10.93 10.09
C ASN A 54 -16.25 -12.15 10.80
N SER A 55 -15.96 -13.37 10.34
CA SER A 55 -16.42 -14.62 10.95
C SER A 55 -15.36 -15.23 11.87
N GLY A 56 -14.20 -14.58 12.00
CA GLY A 56 -13.07 -15.04 12.79
C GLY A 56 -12.24 -16.14 12.12
N ASN A 57 -12.39 -16.35 10.81
CA ASN A 57 -11.46 -17.23 10.11
C ASN A 57 -10.12 -16.50 9.92
N VAL A 58 -9.03 -17.22 10.17
CA VAL A 58 -7.67 -16.73 10.01
C VAL A 58 -7.07 -17.32 8.74
N TYR A 59 -6.59 -16.45 7.88
CA TYR A 59 -5.93 -16.80 6.61
C TYR A 59 -4.45 -16.50 6.74
N LEU A 60 -3.60 -17.50 6.54
CA LEU A 60 -2.15 -17.35 6.52
C LEU A 60 -1.65 -17.71 5.14
N SER A 61 -0.86 -16.86 4.50
CA SER A 61 -0.29 -17.11 3.18
C SER A 61 1.21 -17.32 3.27
N ASP A 62 1.71 -18.31 2.51
CA ASP A 62 3.12 -18.49 2.18
C ASP A 62 3.44 -18.11 0.73
N TRP A 63 2.55 -17.40 0.09
CA TRP A 63 2.53 -16.97 -1.30
C TRP A 63 2.03 -18.04 -2.29
N GLN A 64 2.37 -19.33 -2.14
CA GLN A 64 1.85 -20.40 -2.99
C GLN A 64 0.57 -21.02 -2.45
N ASN A 65 0.37 -20.94 -1.15
CA ASN A 65 -0.80 -21.50 -0.47
C ASN A 65 -1.42 -20.49 0.48
N VAL A 66 -2.74 -20.63 0.70
CA VAL A 66 -3.43 -19.96 1.79
C VAL A 66 -3.99 -21.02 2.73
N TYR A 67 -3.52 -21.01 3.96
CA TYR A 67 -3.97 -21.90 5.04
C TYR A 67 -5.06 -21.21 5.82
N ILE A 68 -6.24 -21.84 5.91
CA ILE A 68 -7.40 -21.26 6.57
C ILE A 68 -7.64 -22.01 7.89
N TYR A 69 -7.73 -21.24 8.97
CA TYR A 69 -7.98 -21.73 10.32
C TYR A 69 -9.28 -21.13 10.86
N ASP A 70 -9.89 -21.80 11.82
CA ASP A 70 -10.96 -21.23 12.61
C ASP A 70 -10.39 -20.31 13.73
N GLN A 71 -11.31 -19.64 14.43
CA GLN A 71 -10.96 -18.77 15.56
C GLN A 71 -10.26 -19.49 16.73
N ASP A 72 -10.22 -20.80 16.74
CA ASP A 72 -9.57 -21.62 17.77
C ASP A 72 -8.21 -22.15 17.32
N GLY A 73 -7.78 -21.81 16.08
CA GLY A 73 -6.54 -22.23 15.49
C GLY A 73 -6.58 -23.62 14.86
N ASN A 74 -7.76 -24.21 14.69
CA ASN A 74 -7.88 -25.48 14.00
C ASN A 74 -7.87 -25.25 12.48
N LYS A 75 -7.00 -25.94 11.76
CA LYS A 75 -6.92 -25.85 10.30
C LYS A 75 -8.22 -26.35 9.67
N LYS A 76 -8.86 -25.54 8.85
CA LYS A 76 -10.07 -25.87 8.11
C LYS A 76 -9.75 -26.45 6.75
N THR A 77 -8.91 -25.75 5.98
CA THR A 77 -8.57 -26.11 4.61
C THR A 77 -7.33 -25.35 4.14
N THR A 78 -6.85 -25.72 2.95
CA THR A 78 -5.78 -25.04 2.24
C THR A 78 -6.26 -24.69 0.83
N VAL A 79 -5.91 -23.48 0.36
CA VAL A 79 -6.08 -23.04 -1.02
C VAL A 79 -4.72 -23.16 -1.70
N ASP A 80 -4.61 -23.94 -2.73
CA ASP A 80 -3.42 -24.03 -3.59
C ASP A 80 -3.53 -22.97 -4.69
N LEU A 81 -2.60 -22.01 -4.72
CA LEU A 81 -2.53 -20.95 -5.73
C LEU A 81 -1.65 -21.32 -6.93
N GLY A 82 -1.04 -22.50 -6.89
CA GLY A 82 -0.17 -23.00 -7.94
C GLY A 82 1.16 -22.23 -8.06
N GLU A 83 1.82 -22.39 -9.21
CA GLU A 83 3.16 -21.82 -9.46
C GLU A 83 3.17 -20.27 -9.50
N ASN A 84 2.05 -19.66 -9.83
CA ASN A 84 1.95 -18.20 -9.94
C ASN A 84 1.87 -17.50 -8.58
N GLY A 85 1.51 -18.24 -7.52
CA GLY A 85 1.34 -17.68 -6.20
C GLY A 85 0.29 -16.56 -6.15
N GLY A 86 0.24 -15.83 -5.03
CA GLY A 86 -0.64 -14.68 -4.89
C GLY A 86 -0.56 -14.04 -3.51
N ASP A 87 -0.98 -12.79 -3.44
CA ASP A 87 -1.01 -12.02 -2.19
C ASP A 87 -2.43 -11.97 -1.64
N LEU A 88 -2.58 -12.24 -0.33
CA LEU A 88 -3.84 -12.01 0.35
C LEU A 88 -4.22 -10.53 0.27
N CYS A 89 -5.45 -10.27 -0.07
CA CYS A 89 -6.00 -8.91 -0.01
C CYS A 89 -7.50 -8.91 0.24
N GLU A 90 -7.97 -7.76 0.67
CA GLU A 90 -9.38 -7.48 0.92
C GLU A 90 -9.76 -6.31 0.02
N LEU A 91 -10.67 -6.53 -0.94
CA LEU A 91 -11.17 -5.46 -1.80
C LEU A 91 -12.44 -4.82 -1.23
N LYS A 92 -13.18 -5.58 -0.43
CA LYS A 92 -14.38 -5.12 0.26
C LYS A 92 -14.34 -5.65 1.68
N ALA A 93 -14.69 -4.82 2.64
CA ALA A 93 -14.64 -5.15 4.05
C ALA A 93 -15.27 -6.51 4.37
N GLY A 94 -14.47 -7.41 4.91
CA GLY A 94 -14.85 -8.78 5.26
C GLY A 94 -14.83 -9.80 4.11
N VAL A 95 -14.42 -9.42 2.90
CA VAL A 95 -14.28 -10.33 1.76
C VAL A 95 -12.80 -10.56 1.45
N VAL A 96 -12.28 -11.69 1.92
CA VAL A 96 -10.88 -12.06 1.72
C VAL A 96 -10.72 -12.83 0.42
N GLY A 97 -9.69 -12.48 -0.32
CA GLY A 97 -9.31 -13.17 -1.54
C GLY A 97 -7.82 -13.04 -1.80
N VAL A 98 -7.44 -13.40 -2.99
CA VAL A 98 -6.06 -13.31 -3.46
C VAL A 98 -5.96 -12.46 -4.71
N SER A 99 -4.92 -11.66 -4.79
CA SER A 99 -4.48 -11.02 -6.01
C SER A 99 -3.34 -11.82 -6.61
N TYR A 100 -3.44 -12.15 -7.88
CA TYR A 100 -2.42 -12.89 -8.62
C TYR A 100 -2.34 -12.43 -10.07
N TYR A 101 -1.28 -12.80 -10.78
CA TYR A 101 -1.14 -12.50 -12.20
C TYR A 101 -1.74 -13.64 -13.03
N LYS A 102 -2.85 -13.37 -13.74
CA LYS A 102 -3.46 -14.30 -14.67
C LYS A 102 -2.77 -14.16 -16.03
N ASN A 103 -2.23 -15.26 -16.54
CA ASN A 103 -1.70 -15.34 -17.90
C ASN A 103 -2.66 -16.15 -18.76
N ASP A 104 -3.27 -15.51 -19.75
CA ASP A 104 -4.14 -16.16 -20.72
C ASP A 104 -3.47 -16.14 -22.12
N GLU A 105 -2.82 -17.24 -22.51
CA GLU A 105 -2.13 -17.33 -23.79
C GLU A 105 -3.07 -17.25 -24.99
N ALA A 106 -4.36 -17.62 -24.81
CA ALA A 106 -5.35 -17.58 -25.87
C ALA A 106 -5.96 -16.18 -26.04
N LYS A 107 -5.94 -15.39 -24.99
CA LYS A 107 -6.48 -14.04 -24.91
C LYS A 107 -5.55 -13.13 -24.11
N PRO A 108 -4.45 -12.68 -24.70
CA PRO A 108 -3.48 -11.84 -24.00
C PRO A 108 -4.07 -10.55 -23.38
N GLU A 109 -5.14 -10.03 -23.95
CA GLU A 109 -5.88 -8.86 -23.44
C GLU A 109 -6.62 -9.13 -22.11
N GLU A 110 -6.88 -10.42 -21.80
CA GLU A 110 -7.45 -10.85 -20.51
C GLU A 110 -6.37 -11.16 -19.48
N SER A 111 -5.09 -11.13 -19.89
CA SER A 111 -3.95 -11.26 -18.98
C SER A 111 -3.78 -9.99 -18.13
N GLY A 112 -3.23 -10.15 -16.94
CA GLY A 112 -2.95 -9.05 -16.02
C GLY A 112 -3.19 -9.44 -14.58
N ARG A 113 -3.02 -8.49 -13.69
CA ARG A 113 -3.29 -8.70 -12.26
C ARG A 113 -4.80 -8.77 -12.02
N VAL A 114 -5.21 -9.80 -11.30
CA VAL A 114 -6.61 -10.05 -10.98
C VAL A 114 -6.77 -10.35 -9.49
N PHE A 115 -7.98 -10.12 -8.98
CA PHE A 115 -8.43 -10.58 -7.69
C PHE A 115 -9.46 -11.68 -7.86
N GLN A 116 -9.46 -12.64 -6.95
CA GLN A 116 -10.50 -13.65 -6.84
C GLN A 116 -10.77 -13.98 -5.37
N GLU A 117 -12.04 -14.09 -5.02
CA GLU A 117 -12.46 -14.38 -3.65
C GLU A 117 -12.15 -15.82 -3.23
N ILE A 118 -11.91 -16.02 -1.94
CA ILE A 118 -11.75 -17.33 -1.32
C ILE A 118 -13.04 -17.72 -0.61
N ASP A 119 -13.54 -18.92 -0.88
CA ASP A 119 -14.54 -19.55 -0.03
C ASP A 119 -13.85 -20.27 1.14
N PRO A 120 -13.97 -19.77 2.38
CA PRO A 120 -13.30 -20.36 3.54
C PRO A 120 -13.84 -21.72 3.96
N ALA A 121 -15.01 -22.12 3.44
CA ALA A 121 -15.60 -23.42 3.75
C ALA A 121 -15.03 -24.55 2.87
N THR A 122 -14.73 -24.23 1.61
CA THR A 122 -14.27 -25.22 0.63
C THR A 122 -12.79 -25.09 0.27
N GLY A 123 -12.14 -23.99 0.61
CA GLY A 123 -10.76 -23.70 0.21
C GLY A 123 -10.62 -23.52 -1.29
N LYS A 124 -11.62 -22.96 -1.95
CA LYS A 124 -11.59 -22.74 -3.41
C LYS A 124 -11.70 -21.25 -3.71
N LEU A 125 -11.04 -20.87 -4.80
CA LEU A 125 -11.29 -19.58 -5.42
C LEU A 125 -12.69 -19.59 -6.04
N THR A 126 -13.47 -18.55 -5.80
CA THR A 126 -14.87 -18.44 -6.19
C THR A 126 -15.15 -17.15 -6.95
N GLY A 127 -16.27 -17.15 -7.69
CA GLY A 127 -16.69 -15.99 -8.46
C GLY A 127 -15.85 -15.77 -9.73
N ASP A 128 -16.14 -14.66 -10.41
CA ASP A 128 -15.36 -14.19 -11.56
C ASP A 128 -14.12 -13.44 -11.08
N THR A 129 -13.08 -13.44 -11.89
CA THR A 129 -11.90 -12.63 -11.61
C THR A 129 -12.19 -11.14 -11.85
N VAL A 130 -11.76 -10.29 -10.92
CA VAL A 130 -11.80 -8.84 -11.04
C VAL A 130 -10.45 -8.32 -11.48
N LYS A 131 -10.39 -7.54 -12.57
CA LYS A 131 -9.13 -6.97 -13.05
C LYS A 131 -8.67 -5.85 -12.12
N LEU A 132 -7.39 -5.89 -11.75
CA LEU A 132 -6.73 -4.92 -10.88
C LEU A 132 -5.73 -4.08 -11.67
N PRO A 133 -5.35 -2.88 -11.18
CA PRO A 133 -4.23 -2.13 -11.74
C PRO A 133 -2.92 -2.92 -11.64
N ASP A 134 -2.26 -3.19 -12.78
CA ASP A 134 -1.01 -3.98 -12.82
C ASP A 134 0.16 -3.33 -12.07
N VAL A 135 0.12 -2.01 -11.93
CA VAL A 135 1.18 -1.20 -11.29
C VAL A 135 1.09 -1.13 -9.76
N ALA A 136 0.02 -1.65 -9.17
CA ALA A 136 -0.22 -1.54 -7.75
C ALA A 136 0.68 -2.48 -6.93
N TYR A 137 1.15 -2.00 -5.77
CA TYR A 137 1.92 -2.82 -4.82
C TYR A 137 1.02 -3.43 -3.75
N SER A 138 0.13 -2.65 -3.16
CA SER A 138 -0.82 -3.09 -2.14
C SER A 138 -2.23 -2.62 -2.47
N PHE A 139 -3.23 -3.36 -2.00
CA PHE A 139 -4.63 -3.03 -2.19
C PHE A 139 -5.32 -2.87 -0.82
N PHE A 140 -6.28 -1.97 -0.78
CA PHE A 140 -7.09 -1.68 0.40
C PHE A 140 -8.56 -1.64 0.01
N PRO A 141 -9.48 -1.98 0.94
CA PRO A 141 -10.91 -1.87 0.72
C PRO A 141 -11.32 -0.47 0.27
N GLY A 142 -12.29 -0.45 -0.65
CA GLY A 142 -12.90 0.78 -1.11
C GLY A 142 -13.91 1.37 -0.13
N ASP A 143 -14.55 2.44 -0.57
CA ASP A 143 -15.61 3.14 0.13
C ASP A 143 -16.80 3.45 -0.81
N ASP A 144 -17.65 4.41 -0.48
CA ASP A 144 -18.78 4.83 -1.33
C ASP A 144 -18.34 5.53 -2.63
N VAL A 145 -17.05 5.91 -2.75
CA VAL A 145 -16.52 6.67 -3.89
C VAL A 145 -15.70 5.78 -4.82
N TYR A 146 -14.86 4.91 -4.29
CA TYR A 146 -13.99 4.02 -5.04
C TYR A 146 -14.21 2.58 -4.65
N ASP A 147 -14.09 1.67 -5.63
CA ASP A 147 -14.23 0.23 -5.40
C ASP A 147 -13.05 -0.32 -4.59
N ILE A 148 -11.85 0.21 -4.84
CA ILE A 148 -10.63 -0.09 -4.09
C ILE A 148 -9.71 1.13 -3.99
N TYR A 149 -8.78 1.06 -3.06
CA TYR A 149 -7.59 1.89 -3.03
C TYR A 149 -6.34 1.05 -3.28
N TYR A 150 -5.32 1.67 -3.86
CA TYR A 150 -4.02 1.02 -4.07
C TYR A 150 -2.89 2.02 -3.99
N ASP A 151 -1.68 1.54 -3.69
CA ASP A 151 -0.47 2.36 -3.69
C ASP A 151 0.33 2.17 -4.99
N TYR A 152 0.87 3.27 -5.46
CA TYR A 152 1.80 3.31 -6.58
C TYR A 152 2.68 4.56 -6.52
N ASN A 153 4.01 4.40 -6.73
CA ASN A 153 4.99 5.48 -6.73
C ASN A 153 4.90 6.43 -5.52
N GLY A 154 4.67 5.88 -4.34
CA GLY A 154 4.59 6.67 -3.11
C GLY A 154 3.34 7.57 -3.03
N ASN A 155 2.26 7.20 -3.70
CA ASN A 155 0.96 7.85 -3.64
C ASN A 155 -0.15 6.82 -3.46
N ILE A 156 -1.32 7.25 -2.99
CA ILE A 156 -2.50 6.41 -2.91
C ILE A 156 -3.49 6.84 -3.99
N TYR A 157 -3.98 5.86 -4.73
CA TYR A 157 -4.98 6.02 -5.78
C TYR A 157 -6.28 5.35 -5.41
N GLY A 158 -7.40 5.98 -5.75
CA GLY A 158 -8.71 5.36 -5.78
C GLY A 158 -9.00 4.81 -7.20
N TYR A 159 -9.61 3.64 -7.27
CA TYR A 159 -9.92 2.97 -8.53
C TYR A 159 -11.39 2.57 -8.61
N LYS A 160 -11.98 2.74 -9.81
CA LYS A 160 -13.34 2.31 -10.12
C LYS A 160 -13.31 1.25 -11.21
N PHE A 161 -13.87 0.09 -10.92
CA PHE A 161 -13.86 -1.04 -11.86
C PHE A 161 -14.69 -0.80 -13.11
N ASP A 162 -15.83 -0.09 -13.00
CA ASP A 162 -16.77 0.12 -14.07
C ASP A 162 -16.27 1.10 -15.15
N THR A 163 -15.43 2.05 -14.76
CA THR A 163 -14.95 3.13 -15.63
C THR A 163 -13.44 3.10 -15.88
N ASP A 164 -12.71 2.16 -15.27
CA ASP A 164 -11.24 2.14 -15.25
C ASP A 164 -10.64 3.49 -14.80
N THR A 165 -11.36 4.20 -13.92
CA THR A 165 -10.94 5.52 -13.44
C THR A 165 -9.90 5.35 -12.35
N LYS A 166 -8.82 6.11 -12.46
CA LYS A 166 -7.68 6.14 -11.51
C LYS A 166 -7.47 7.57 -11.04
N ASP A 167 -7.85 7.86 -9.82
CA ASP A 167 -7.68 9.18 -9.23
C ASP A 167 -6.62 9.13 -8.13
N LYS A 168 -5.62 10.03 -8.20
CA LYS A 168 -4.67 10.21 -7.10
C LYS A 168 -5.40 10.84 -5.91
N VAL A 169 -5.55 10.09 -4.84
CA VAL A 169 -6.30 10.49 -3.63
C VAL A 169 -5.39 11.10 -2.59
N ILE A 170 -4.19 10.55 -2.43
CA ILE A 170 -3.18 11.05 -1.50
C ILE A 170 -1.84 11.12 -2.23
N ASP A 171 -1.28 12.33 -2.21
CA ASP A 171 0.11 12.57 -2.49
C ASP A 171 0.80 12.87 -1.14
N TRP A 172 1.66 11.94 -0.69
CA TRP A 172 2.28 12.04 0.62
C TRP A 172 3.08 13.32 0.80
N ILE A 173 3.82 13.76 -0.25
CA ILE A 173 4.63 14.98 -0.16
C ILE A 173 3.74 16.23 -0.11
N GLU A 174 2.58 16.21 -0.76
CA GLU A 174 1.59 17.28 -0.65
C GLU A 174 0.89 17.31 0.72
N CYS A 175 0.91 16.19 1.44
CA CYS A 175 0.48 16.11 2.84
C CYS A 175 1.62 16.44 3.83
N ASP A 176 2.77 16.92 3.36
CA ASP A 176 3.97 17.18 4.16
C ASP A 176 4.51 15.92 4.88
N ILE A 177 4.35 14.75 4.25
CA ILE A 177 4.81 13.46 4.77
C ILE A 177 5.86 12.90 3.81
N ASN A 178 6.97 12.42 4.36
CA ASN A 178 7.97 11.70 3.58
C ASN A 178 7.54 10.22 3.44
N SER A 179 7.05 9.85 2.25
CA SER A 179 6.60 8.47 1.98
C SER A 179 7.68 7.41 2.24
N ASN A 180 8.96 7.78 2.14
CA ASN A 180 10.07 6.87 2.42
C ASN A 180 10.19 6.47 3.90
N ASN A 181 9.56 7.24 4.78
CA ASN A 181 9.55 6.98 6.22
C ASN A 181 8.27 6.23 6.66
N ILE A 182 7.33 5.99 5.74
CA ILE A 182 6.10 5.25 6.02
C ILE A 182 6.39 3.76 5.96
N ASN A 183 6.27 3.09 7.09
CA ASN A 183 6.48 1.65 7.19
C ASN A 183 5.21 0.86 6.87
N SER A 184 4.07 1.39 7.30
CA SER A 184 2.76 0.81 7.04
C SER A 184 1.69 1.88 7.12
N TYR A 185 0.58 1.65 6.45
CA TYR A 185 -0.59 2.50 6.53
C TYR A 185 -1.86 1.69 6.25
N SER A 186 -2.99 2.25 6.62
CA SER A 186 -4.31 1.69 6.33
C SER A 186 -5.31 2.80 6.06
N ILE A 187 -6.28 2.52 5.22
CA ILE A 187 -7.41 3.40 4.93
C ILE A 187 -8.60 2.87 5.72
N LEU A 188 -9.15 3.72 6.58
CA LEU A 188 -10.30 3.37 7.40
C LEU A 188 -11.61 3.52 6.60
N PRO A 189 -12.67 2.79 6.98
CA PRO A 189 -13.98 2.89 6.32
C PRO A 189 -14.59 4.30 6.32
N ASP A 190 -14.17 5.17 7.23
CA ASP A 190 -14.61 6.57 7.29
C ASP A 190 -13.73 7.51 6.44
N GLY A 191 -12.83 6.98 5.64
CA GLY A 191 -11.95 7.71 4.73
C GLY A 191 -10.74 8.36 5.40
N ARG A 192 -10.52 8.15 6.69
CA ARG A 192 -9.25 8.54 7.35
C ARG A 192 -8.14 7.59 6.94
N VAL A 193 -6.92 8.11 6.92
CA VAL A 193 -5.72 7.28 6.72
C VAL A 193 -4.89 7.29 7.99
N ILE A 194 -4.55 6.11 8.47
CA ILE A 194 -3.61 5.92 9.56
C ILE A 194 -2.30 5.46 8.94
N ALA A 195 -1.19 6.12 9.29
CA ALA A 195 0.13 5.76 8.83
C ALA A 195 1.12 5.70 10.00
N PHE A 196 2.05 4.75 9.91
CA PHE A 196 3.12 4.61 10.86
C PHE A 196 4.43 5.12 10.21
N GLU A 197 4.90 6.27 10.69
CA GLU A 197 6.15 6.89 10.22
C GLU A 197 7.29 6.55 11.17
N SER A 198 8.44 6.12 10.62
CA SER A 198 9.69 6.03 11.36
C SER A 198 10.81 6.77 10.65
N SER A 199 11.62 7.48 11.42
CA SER A 199 12.78 8.21 10.90
C SER A 199 13.96 8.05 11.86
N TYR A 200 15.16 8.03 11.31
CA TYR A 200 16.38 8.01 12.12
C TYR A 200 16.91 9.43 12.31
N ASP A 201 17.16 9.81 13.56
CA ASP A 201 17.81 11.07 13.92
C ASP A 201 19.30 10.83 14.11
N ASP A 202 20.11 11.21 13.14
CA ASP A 202 21.56 11.04 13.15
C ASP A 202 22.24 11.79 14.30
N GLN A 203 21.70 12.93 14.74
CA GLN A 203 22.27 13.74 15.81
C GLN A 203 21.97 13.11 17.19
N ALA A 204 20.74 12.67 17.38
CA ALA A 204 20.31 12.02 18.60
C ALA A 204 20.63 10.52 18.64
N GLN A 205 21.09 9.93 17.53
CA GLN A 205 21.39 8.50 17.36
C GLN A 205 20.21 7.61 17.80
N LYS A 206 18.98 7.99 17.38
CA LYS A 206 17.76 7.27 17.78
C LYS A 206 16.74 7.20 16.64
N ASN A 207 15.95 6.15 16.68
CA ASN A 207 14.74 6.06 15.88
C ASN A 207 13.62 6.89 16.52
N ASN A 208 12.99 7.74 15.71
CA ASN A 208 11.74 8.40 16.05
C ASN A 208 10.62 7.66 15.34
N MET A 209 9.57 7.35 16.08
CA MET A 209 8.39 6.66 15.58
C MET A 209 7.16 7.47 15.94
N GLN A 210 6.24 7.63 14.98
CA GLN A 210 4.99 8.34 15.23
C GLN A 210 3.84 7.72 14.45
N LEU A 211 2.66 7.78 15.04
CA LEU A 211 1.41 7.46 14.39
C LEU A 211 0.82 8.74 13.79
N ILE A 212 0.55 8.71 12.50
CA ILE A 212 -0.07 9.80 11.75
C ILE A 212 -1.52 9.42 11.48
N VAL A 213 -2.45 10.33 11.80
CA VAL A 213 -3.85 10.19 11.40
C VAL A 213 -4.20 11.36 10.51
N MET A 214 -4.52 11.05 9.24
CA MET A 214 -4.94 12.06 8.27
C MET A 214 -6.45 12.02 8.12
N THR A 215 -7.04 13.22 8.03
CA THR A 215 -8.46 13.42 7.76
C THR A 215 -8.63 14.36 6.57
N ARG A 216 -9.65 14.13 5.76
CA ARG A 216 -10.03 15.11 4.73
C ARG A 216 -10.49 16.39 5.40
N VAL A 217 -10.01 17.52 4.90
CA VAL A 217 -10.42 18.86 5.32
C VAL A 217 -10.91 19.64 4.11
N ASP A 218 -11.79 20.60 4.35
CA ASP A 218 -12.21 21.53 3.29
C ASP A 218 -10.99 22.34 2.82
N ALA A 219 -10.80 22.45 1.51
CA ALA A 219 -9.71 23.22 0.92
C ALA A 219 -9.70 24.69 1.39
N ALA A 220 -10.87 25.27 1.68
CA ALA A 220 -10.98 26.61 2.23
C ALA A 220 -10.45 26.74 3.68
N SER A 221 -10.31 25.63 4.39
CA SER A 221 -9.76 25.62 5.77
C SER A 221 -8.23 25.52 5.81
N VAL A 222 -7.60 25.20 4.68
CA VAL A 222 -6.15 25.09 4.58
C VAL A 222 -5.52 26.49 4.55
N VAL A 223 -4.51 26.72 5.38
CA VAL A 223 -3.77 27.98 5.41
C VAL A 223 -3.11 28.23 4.06
N ASN A 224 -3.47 29.35 3.41
CA ASN A 224 -2.87 29.75 2.13
C ASN A 224 -1.40 30.16 2.34
N LYS A 225 -0.50 29.31 1.92
CA LYS A 225 0.93 29.63 1.79
C LYS A 225 1.23 30.03 0.35
N THR A 226 2.24 30.87 0.13
CA THR A 226 2.76 31.15 -1.21
C THR A 226 3.39 29.86 -1.75
N VAL A 227 2.90 29.42 -2.90
CA VAL A 227 3.40 28.20 -3.55
C VAL A 227 4.66 28.51 -4.34
N LEU A 228 5.70 27.71 -4.14
CA LEU A 228 6.91 27.65 -4.94
C LEU A 228 6.91 26.31 -5.66
N THR A 229 6.97 26.34 -6.98
CA THR A 229 6.99 25.13 -7.79
C THR A 229 8.42 24.61 -7.98
N PHE A 230 8.64 23.34 -7.69
CA PHE A 230 9.89 22.63 -7.91
C PHE A 230 9.73 21.57 -8.99
N ALA A 231 10.39 21.72 -10.13
CA ALA A 231 10.37 20.77 -11.22
C ALA A 231 11.57 19.82 -11.16
N CYS A 232 11.31 18.52 -11.30
CA CYS A 232 12.33 17.49 -11.35
C CYS A 232 11.94 16.37 -12.34
N MET A 233 12.93 15.54 -12.66
CA MET A 233 12.75 14.20 -13.22
C MET A 233 13.23 13.23 -12.13
N TYR A 234 12.31 12.49 -11.55
CA TYR A 234 12.55 11.61 -10.40
C TYR A 234 13.00 12.37 -9.14
N LEU A 235 12.05 12.59 -8.24
CA LEU A 235 12.34 13.22 -6.96
C LEU A 235 13.20 12.30 -6.07
N ASP A 236 14.46 12.69 -5.85
CA ASP A 236 15.37 11.92 -5.02
C ASP A 236 14.98 11.95 -3.53
N TRP A 237 15.50 10.99 -2.80
CA TRP A 237 15.25 10.80 -1.36
C TRP A 237 15.58 12.03 -0.51
N ASN A 238 16.78 12.61 -0.69
CA ASN A 238 17.25 13.72 0.12
C ASN A 238 16.45 14.99 -0.15
N MET A 239 16.09 15.20 -1.43
CA MET A 239 15.29 16.34 -1.84
C MET A 239 13.87 16.23 -1.27
N ARG A 240 13.27 15.02 -1.30
CA ARG A 240 11.96 14.77 -0.69
C ARG A 240 11.96 15.12 0.79
N ASP A 241 12.94 14.65 1.54
CA ASP A 241 13.09 14.94 2.97
C ASP A 241 13.27 16.44 3.23
N ALA A 242 14.11 17.12 2.44
CA ALA A 242 14.34 18.56 2.58
C ALA A 242 13.06 19.38 2.30
N ILE A 243 12.29 19.02 1.28
CA ILE A 243 11.02 19.69 0.93
C ILE A 243 9.99 19.49 2.04
N VAL A 244 9.82 18.27 2.54
CA VAL A 244 8.90 17.99 3.64
C VAL A 244 9.27 18.77 4.90
N LYS A 245 10.56 18.79 5.28
CA LYS A 245 11.05 19.56 6.41
C LYS A 245 10.79 21.07 6.23
N PHE A 246 11.06 21.61 5.03
CA PHE A 246 10.78 23.01 4.72
C PHE A 246 9.28 23.32 4.83
N ASN A 247 8.43 22.50 4.22
CA ASN A 247 6.99 22.73 4.20
C ASN A 247 6.36 22.68 5.59
N ARG A 248 6.84 21.76 6.46
CA ARG A 248 6.45 21.69 7.87
C ARG A 248 6.89 22.91 8.69
N ALA A 249 8.10 23.40 8.44
CA ALA A 249 8.68 24.50 9.21
C ALA A 249 8.21 25.89 8.74
N SER A 250 7.91 26.07 7.46
CA SER A 250 7.54 27.37 6.89
C SER A 250 6.06 27.69 7.11
N ASN A 251 5.78 28.87 7.65
CA ASN A 251 4.42 29.37 7.83
C ASN A 251 3.92 30.21 6.64
N THR A 252 4.79 30.57 5.70
CA THR A 252 4.48 31.53 4.62
C THR A 252 4.60 30.95 3.23
N HIS A 253 5.45 29.95 3.03
CA HIS A 253 5.72 29.35 1.73
C HIS A 253 5.56 27.84 1.78
N ARG A 254 5.27 27.26 0.62
CA ARG A 254 5.18 25.83 0.43
C ARG A 254 5.80 25.46 -0.91
N ILE A 255 6.66 24.45 -0.93
CA ILE A 255 7.18 23.85 -2.16
C ILE A 255 6.22 22.77 -2.62
N VAL A 256 5.76 22.89 -3.85
CA VAL A 256 4.96 21.86 -4.55
C VAL A 256 5.83 21.24 -5.62
N VAL A 257 5.96 19.93 -5.59
CA VAL A 257 6.77 19.17 -6.53
C VAL A 257 5.97 18.91 -7.80
N ARG A 258 6.63 19.08 -8.95
CA ARG A 258 6.17 18.61 -10.24
C ARG A 258 7.21 17.63 -10.79
N ASP A 259 6.93 16.35 -10.58
CA ASP A 259 7.77 15.27 -11.10
C ASP A 259 7.36 14.97 -12.53
N TYR A 260 8.17 15.39 -13.47
CA TYR A 260 7.89 15.20 -14.90
C TYR A 260 8.18 13.78 -15.38
N SER A 261 8.82 12.93 -14.57
CA SER A 261 8.98 11.52 -14.90
C SER A 261 7.64 10.78 -15.05
N GLU A 262 6.59 11.27 -14.39
CA GLU A 262 5.22 10.74 -14.52
C GLU A 262 4.68 10.77 -15.96
N TYR A 263 5.25 11.60 -16.83
CA TYR A 263 4.88 11.67 -18.26
C TYR A 263 5.66 10.70 -19.15
N ASN A 264 6.70 10.05 -18.63
CA ASN A 264 7.44 9.05 -19.38
C ASN A 264 6.58 7.81 -19.61
N THR A 265 6.80 7.17 -20.75
CA THR A 265 6.15 5.91 -21.11
C THR A 265 7.21 4.89 -21.50
N ASP A 266 6.85 3.62 -21.58
CA ASP A 266 7.75 2.56 -22.04
C ASP A 266 8.27 2.82 -23.48
N ASP A 267 7.50 3.56 -24.29
CA ASP A 267 7.84 3.91 -25.66
C ASP A 267 8.63 5.24 -25.76
N ASP A 268 8.50 6.14 -24.78
CA ASP A 268 9.19 7.45 -24.75
C ASP A 268 9.64 7.84 -23.35
N TYR A 269 10.87 7.51 -23.00
CA TYR A 269 11.51 7.89 -21.74
C TYR A 269 11.87 9.38 -21.64
N ASN A 270 11.68 10.14 -22.71
CA ASN A 270 11.96 11.58 -22.77
C ASN A 270 10.68 12.44 -22.76
N ALA A 271 9.49 11.83 -22.71
CA ALA A 271 8.22 12.55 -22.76
C ALA A 271 8.11 13.59 -21.62
N GLY A 272 8.60 13.28 -20.42
CA GLY A 272 8.65 14.20 -19.29
C GLY A 272 9.48 15.44 -19.53
N ILE A 273 10.73 15.28 -20.04
CA ILE A 273 11.60 16.43 -20.34
C ILE A 273 11.05 17.28 -21.50
N GLN A 274 10.41 16.65 -22.49
CA GLN A 274 9.76 17.36 -23.59
C GLN A 274 8.56 18.18 -23.08
N LYS A 275 7.80 17.61 -22.15
CA LYS A 275 6.68 18.28 -21.48
C LYS A 275 7.15 19.50 -20.70
N LEU A 276 8.19 19.36 -19.87
CA LEU A 276 8.79 20.45 -19.11
C LEU A 276 9.26 21.56 -20.06
N ASN A 277 10.02 21.22 -21.10
CA ASN A 277 10.49 22.18 -22.08
C ASN A 277 9.35 22.94 -22.76
N THR A 278 8.29 22.24 -23.14
CA THR A 278 7.10 22.83 -23.76
C THR A 278 6.39 23.82 -22.84
N GLU A 279 6.25 23.46 -21.57
CA GLU A 279 5.66 24.34 -20.55
C GLU A 279 6.51 25.59 -20.31
N MET A 280 7.83 25.44 -20.22
CA MET A 280 8.77 26.56 -20.07
C MET A 280 8.70 27.51 -21.27
N LEU A 281 8.67 26.98 -22.50
CA LEU A 281 8.54 27.77 -23.73
C LEU A 281 7.20 28.50 -23.82
N SER A 282 6.15 27.95 -23.19
CA SER A 282 4.83 28.59 -23.12
C SER A 282 4.70 29.61 -21.96
N GLY A 283 5.79 29.87 -21.23
CA GLY A 283 5.83 30.83 -20.13
C GLY A 283 5.38 30.26 -18.77
N LYS A 284 5.16 28.95 -18.67
CA LYS A 284 4.87 28.26 -17.41
C LYS A 284 6.18 27.81 -16.74
N LEU A 285 6.92 28.78 -16.24
CA LEU A 285 8.20 28.52 -15.61
C LEU A 285 8.00 28.01 -14.17
N PRO A 286 8.65 26.92 -13.75
CA PRO A 286 8.76 26.58 -12.33
C PRO A 286 9.64 27.61 -11.61
N ASP A 287 9.45 27.77 -10.31
CA ASP A 287 10.29 28.66 -9.48
C ASP A 287 11.68 28.05 -9.25
N MET A 288 11.77 26.72 -9.22
CA MET A 288 13.00 25.96 -9.02
C MET A 288 13.01 24.74 -9.95
N ILE A 289 14.21 24.38 -10.41
CA ILE A 289 14.43 23.18 -11.24
C ILE A 289 15.57 22.39 -10.63
N ASP A 290 15.41 21.09 -10.53
CA ASP A 290 16.52 20.19 -10.20
C ASP A 290 17.56 20.23 -11.35
N ILE A 291 18.79 20.58 -11.02
CA ILE A 291 19.88 20.68 -12.00
C ILE A 291 20.15 19.33 -12.69
N ASN A 292 19.90 18.21 -12.00
CA ASN A 292 20.11 16.88 -12.56
C ASN A 292 19.08 16.53 -13.65
N THR A 293 17.96 17.26 -13.72
CA THR A 293 16.93 17.07 -14.76
C THR A 293 17.49 17.13 -16.18
N TYR A 294 18.52 17.94 -16.41
CA TYR A 294 19.14 18.13 -17.72
C TYR A 294 20.49 17.40 -17.90
N ASN A 295 20.98 16.74 -16.86
CA ASN A 295 22.26 16.01 -16.92
C ASN A 295 22.12 14.54 -17.32
N MET A 296 20.94 14.11 -17.73
CA MET A 296 20.77 12.77 -18.29
C MET A 296 21.30 12.76 -19.73
N PRO A 297 22.16 11.78 -20.07
CA PRO A 297 22.81 11.70 -21.38
C PRO A 297 21.83 11.43 -22.51
#